data_935e49f875a9723e0d073f5a0bb2eb1e
#
_entry.id   935e49f875a9723e0d073f5a0bb2eb1e
#
_cell.length_a   1.000
_cell.length_b   1.000
_cell.length_c   1.000
_cell.angle_alpha   90.00
_cell.angle_beta   90.00
_cell.angle_gamma   90.00
#
_symmetry.space_group_name_H-M   'P 1'
#
loop_
_entity.id
_entity.type
_entity.pdbx_description
1 polymer ?
#
loop_
_entity_poly.entity_id
_entity_poly.type
_entity_poly.pdbx_seq_one_letter_code
_entity_poly.pdbx_strand_id
1 'polypeptide(L)'
;NTDDSGLKKSLDKVINEHYRNSSKGVQMSGNSWQERSRLPSWINGGDGVFWTREPPDASETNGGCDKIKEIVDLLGVKRMVIGHTVQWQGMNSICGGKLVLIDSGMSYAYGGRKREAFVCEGVNGVPMAVDTNGKSRRI
;
A
#
# COMPACT_ATOMS: atom_id res chain seq x y z
N ASN A 1 -7.33 -25.98 5.20
CA ASN A 1 -7.96 -25.52 3.94
C ASN A 1 -8.98 -24.45 4.30
N THR A 2 -8.54 -23.24 4.62
CA THR A 2 -9.41 -22.08 4.70
C THR A 2 -9.65 -21.62 3.27
N ASP A 3 -10.91 -21.60 2.87
CA ASP A 3 -11.37 -21.28 1.53
C ASP A 3 -11.02 -19.83 1.17
N ASP A 4 -9.86 -19.65 0.56
CA ASP A 4 -9.30 -18.39 0.07
C ASP A 4 -10.24 -17.69 -0.97
N SER A 5 -11.16 -18.46 -1.56
CA SER A 5 -12.16 -17.97 -2.53
C SER A 5 -13.22 -17.08 -1.86
N GLY A 6 -13.50 -17.30 -0.58
CA GLY A 6 -14.49 -16.55 0.18
C GLY A 6 -14.04 -15.14 0.50
N LEU A 7 -12.79 -14.96 0.95
CA LEU A 7 -12.25 -13.65 1.31
C LEU A 7 -12.08 -12.75 0.08
N LYS A 8 -11.54 -13.32 -1.02
CA LYS A 8 -11.39 -12.60 -2.29
C LYS A 8 -12.73 -12.16 -2.85
N LYS A 9 -13.74 -13.07 -2.87
CA LYS A 9 -15.09 -12.72 -3.32
C LYS A 9 -15.74 -11.65 -2.44
N SER A 10 -15.53 -11.69 -1.13
CA SER A 10 -16.04 -10.66 -0.21
C SER A 10 -15.39 -9.30 -0.45
N LEU A 11 -14.07 -9.26 -0.68
CA LEU A 11 -13.34 -8.04 -0.97
C LEU A 11 -13.77 -7.46 -2.34
N ASP A 12 -13.84 -8.29 -3.38
CA ASP A 12 -14.29 -7.88 -4.72
C ASP A 12 -15.73 -7.36 -4.69
N LYS A 13 -16.60 -7.96 -3.88
CA LYS A 13 -17.98 -7.50 -3.70
C LYS A 13 -18.03 -6.11 -3.08
N VAL A 14 -17.31 -5.88 -1.97
CA VAL A 14 -17.27 -4.58 -1.28
C VAL A 14 -16.70 -3.49 -2.19
N ILE A 15 -15.59 -3.78 -2.89
CA ILE A 15 -14.97 -2.86 -3.83
C ILE A 15 -15.93 -2.51 -4.97
N ASN A 16 -16.54 -3.52 -5.60
CA ASN A 16 -17.46 -3.32 -6.73
C ASN A 16 -18.77 -2.60 -6.33
N GLU A 17 -19.32 -2.88 -5.16
CA GLU A 17 -20.48 -2.16 -4.63
C GLU A 17 -20.15 -0.69 -4.37
N HIS A 18 -18.96 -0.41 -3.84
CA HIS A 18 -18.51 0.96 -3.62
C HIS A 18 -18.32 1.72 -4.95
N TYR A 19 -17.63 1.13 -5.92
CA TYR A 19 -17.47 1.74 -7.26
C TYR A 19 -18.78 1.94 -8.00
N ARG A 20 -19.73 0.98 -7.95
CA ARG A 20 -21.05 1.12 -8.56
C ARG A 20 -21.91 2.22 -7.92
N ASN A 21 -21.78 2.42 -6.62
CA ASN A 21 -22.49 3.48 -5.90
C ASN A 21 -21.83 4.86 -6.12
N SER A 22 -20.53 4.92 -6.31
CA SER A 22 -19.79 6.15 -6.61
C SER A 22 -20.01 6.63 -8.06
N SER A 23 -20.22 5.72 -9.01
CA SER A 23 -20.45 6.05 -10.42
C SER A 23 -21.88 6.54 -10.74
N LYS A 24 -22.81 6.47 -9.79
CA LYS A 24 -24.14 7.07 -9.91
C LYS A 24 -24.10 8.56 -9.53
N GLY A 25 -23.37 9.34 -10.34
CA GLY A 25 -23.51 10.79 -10.41
C GLY A 25 -23.40 11.53 -9.08
N VAL A 26 -22.21 11.62 -8.50
CA VAL A 26 -21.93 12.64 -7.49
C VAL A 26 -21.79 13.98 -8.20
N GLN A 27 -22.85 14.78 -8.23
CA GLN A 27 -22.71 16.21 -8.48
C GLN A 27 -21.85 16.79 -7.36
N MET A 28 -20.70 17.31 -7.71
CA MET A 28 -19.80 18.02 -6.82
C MET A 28 -20.47 19.34 -6.36
N SER A 29 -21.34 19.29 -5.38
CA SER A 29 -21.75 20.46 -4.63
C SER A 29 -20.75 20.70 -3.51
N GLY A 30 -20.32 21.95 -3.31
CA GLY A 30 -19.14 22.40 -2.59
C GLY A 30 -18.93 22.06 -1.10
N ASN A 31 -19.49 20.98 -0.59
CA ASN A 31 -19.31 20.53 0.80
C ASN A 31 -18.89 19.04 0.89
N SER A 32 -18.02 18.59 0.01
CA SER A 32 -17.67 17.17 -0.20
C SER A 32 -16.89 16.44 0.93
N TRP A 33 -16.55 17.11 2.03
CA TRP A 33 -15.83 16.47 3.14
C TRP A 33 -16.71 15.55 3.99
N GLN A 34 -18.04 15.75 3.98
CA GLN A 34 -18.97 14.94 4.77
C GLN A 34 -19.37 13.61 4.12
N GLU A 35 -19.19 13.42 2.81
CA GLU A 35 -19.53 12.17 2.12
C GLU A 35 -18.46 11.08 2.27
N ARG A 36 -17.23 11.45 2.66
CA ARG A 36 -16.16 10.48 2.99
C ARG A 36 -16.48 9.61 4.21
N SER A 37 -17.49 9.99 5.00
CA SER A 37 -17.89 9.27 6.22
C SER A 37 -18.66 7.96 6.00
N ARG A 38 -18.92 7.59 4.74
CA ARG A 38 -19.69 6.35 4.41
C ARG A 38 -18.85 5.11 4.24
N LEU A 39 -17.53 5.23 4.19
CA LEU A 39 -16.66 4.06 4.18
C LEU A 39 -16.59 3.43 5.56
N PRO A 40 -16.61 2.10 5.67
CA PRO A 40 -16.37 1.43 6.94
C PRO A 40 -15.07 1.90 7.58
N SER A 41 -15.06 1.96 8.91
CA SER A 41 -13.88 2.45 9.67
C SER A 41 -12.61 1.65 9.40
N TRP A 42 -12.72 0.36 9.09
CA TRP A 42 -11.58 -0.48 8.71
C TRP A 42 -10.96 -0.10 7.35
N ILE A 43 -11.68 0.68 6.52
CA ILE A 43 -11.12 1.25 5.28
C ILE A 43 -10.56 2.64 5.56
N ASN A 44 -11.37 3.55 6.13
CA ASN A 44 -11.08 4.98 6.20
C ASN A 44 -10.89 5.53 7.63
N GLY A 45 -10.94 4.68 8.65
CA GLY A 45 -10.57 5.07 10.00
C GLY A 45 -9.07 5.29 10.16
N GLY A 46 -8.62 5.91 11.23
CA GLY A 46 -7.19 6.15 11.51
C GLY A 46 -6.35 4.87 11.50
N ASP A 47 -6.96 3.75 11.91
CA ASP A 47 -6.36 2.41 11.88
C ASP A 47 -6.80 1.59 10.65
N GLY A 48 -7.49 2.23 9.72
CA GLY A 48 -7.94 1.58 8.48
C GLY A 48 -6.78 1.31 7.51
N VAL A 49 -7.01 0.40 6.56
CA VAL A 49 -5.96 -0.10 5.64
C VAL A 49 -5.23 0.98 4.84
N PHE A 50 -5.85 2.16 4.64
CA PHE A 50 -5.21 3.27 3.92
C PHE A 50 -4.44 4.24 4.83
N TRP A 51 -4.69 4.21 6.15
CA TRP A 51 -4.15 5.21 7.09
C TRP A 51 -3.26 4.61 8.16
N THR A 52 -3.37 3.30 8.43
CA THR A 52 -2.56 2.66 9.46
C THR A 52 -1.07 2.83 9.20
N ARG A 53 -0.31 3.08 10.26
CA ARG A 53 1.16 3.13 10.26
C ARG A 53 1.80 1.84 10.77
N GLU A 54 0.99 0.89 11.21
CA GLU A 54 1.50 -0.37 11.75
C GLU A 54 2.43 -1.11 10.78
N PRO A 55 2.09 -1.28 9.47
CA PRO A 55 2.99 -1.97 8.55
C PRO A 55 4.35 -1.29 8.36
N PRO A 56 4.46 0.04 8.12
CA PRO A 56 5.76 0.69 7.95
C PRO A 56 6.60 0.71 9.22
N ASP A 57 5.99 0.58 10.40
CA ASP A 57 6.69 0.52 11.69
C ASP A 57 7.07 -0.92 12.08
N ALA A 58 6.77 -1.90 11.23
CA ALA A 58 7.11 -3.31 11.46
C ALA A 58 8.62 -3.51 11.54
N SER A 59 9.05 -4.32 12.49
CA SER A 59 10.45 -4.73 12.64
C SER A 59 10.54 -6.15 13.18
N GLU A 60 11.72 -6.76 13.07
CA GLU A 60 11.99 -8.08 13.66
C GLU A 60 11.84 -8.05 15.19
N THR A 61 12.18 -6.92 15.82
CA THR A 61 12.20 -6.80 17.29
C THR A 61 10.83 -6.60 17.90
N ASN A 62 9.84 -6.07 17.15
CA ASN A 62 8.47 -5.84 17.66
C ASN A 62 7.46 -6.89 17.17
N GLY A 63 7.92 -7.96 16.50
CA GLY A 63 7.04 -8.99 15.93
C GLY A 63 6.22 -8.50 14.71
N GLY A 64 6.45 -7.29 14.24
CA GLY A 64 5.73 -6.73 13.09
C GLY A 64 6.06 -7.46 11.80
N CYS A 65 7.30 -7.90 11.65
CA CYS A 65 7.71 -8.68 10.48
C CYS A 65 7.06 -10.07 10.43
N ASP A 66 6.80 -10.69 11.57
CA ASP A 66 6.07 -11.97 11.62
C ASP A 66 4.63 -11.79 11.13
N LYS A 67 3.95 -10.71 11.54
CA LYS A 67 2.62 -10.37 11.05
C LYS A 67 2.60 -10.10 9.54
N ILE A 68 3.57 -9.35 9.02
CA ILE A 68 3.70 -9.10 7.58
C ILE A 68 3.90 -10.41 6.82
N LYS A 69 4.77 -11.29 7.34
CA LYS A 69 5.00 -12.60 6.75
C LYS A 69 3.73 -13.44 6.71
N GLU A 70 2.99 -13.50 7.82
CA GLU A 70 1.72 -14.21 7.91
C GLU A 70 0.71 -13.72 6.86
N ILE A 71 0.53 -12.39 6.73
CA ILE A 71 -0.37 -11.79 5.76
C ILE A 71 0.04 -12.14 4.33
N VAL A 72 1.32 -12.00 4.00
CA VAL A 72 1.86 -12.26 2.66
C VAL A 72 1.70 -13.74 2.30
N ASP A 73 1.95 -14.65 3.25
CA ASP A 73 1.82 -16.09 3.06
C ASP A 73 0.33 -16.47 2.94
N LEU A 74 -0.57 -15.88 3.76
CA LEU A 74 -2.03 -16.09 3.70
C LEU A 74 -2.61 -15.66 2.34
N LEU A 75 -2.14 -14.55 1.79
CA LEU A 75 -2.58 -14.05 0.49
C LEU A 75 -1.91 -14.76 -0.69
N GLY A 76 -0.96 -15.64 -0.46
CA GLY A 76 -0.22 -16.35 -1.52
C GLY A 76 0.61 -15.40 -2.40
N VAL A 77 1.02 -14.23 -1.88
CA VAL A 77 1.78 -13.23 -2.62
C VAL A 77 3.23 -13.19 -2.16
N LYS A 78 4.12 -12.67 -3.00
CA LYS A 78 5.55 -12.61 -2.66
C LYS A 78 5.85 -11.50 -1.65
N ARG A 79 5.12 -10.39 -1.71
CA ARG A 79 5.35 -9.20 -0.88
C ARG A 79 4.15 -8.27 -0.87
N MET A 80 4.13 -7.41 0.12
CA MET A 80 3.22 -6.27 0.21
C MET A 80 3.97 -5.02 -0.25
N VAL A 81 3.30 -4.11 -0.96
CA VAL A 81 3.84 -2.81 -1.39
C VAL A 81 2.92 -1.73 -0.86
N ILE A 82 3.47 -0.77 -0.14
CA ILE A 82 2.71 0.32 0.48
C ILE A 82 3.33 1.69 0.21
N GLY A 83 2.47 2.71 0.14
CA GLY A 83 2.82 4.13 0.08
C GLY A 83 2.52 4.87 1.38
N HIS A 84 2.30 6.18 1.26
CA HIS A 84 1.80 7.08 2.32
C HIS A 84 2.77 7.35 3.49
N THR A 85 3.75 6.50 3.76
CA THR A 85 4.80 6.75 4.75
C THR A 85 6.09 7.12 4.03
N VAL A 86 6.42 8.43 4.04
CA VAL A 86 7.53 8.98 3.28
C VAL A 86 8.86 8.37 3.71
N GLN A 87 9.58 7.81 2.75
CA GLN A 87 10.92 7.25 2.89
C GLN A 87 11.96 8.32 2.51
N TRP A 88 12.47 9.04 3.50
CA TRP A 88 13.37 10.17 3.29
C TRP A 88 14.70 9.82 2.61
N GLN A 89 15.10 8.55 2.69
CA GLN A 89 16.31 8.01 2.05
C GLN A 89 16.03 7.42 0.65
N GLY A 90 14.77 7.48 0.19
CA GLY A 90 14.27 6.82 -1.01
C GLY A 90 13.56 5.50 -0.70
N MET A 91 12.95 4.89 -1.72
CA MET A 91 12.23 3.63 -1.57
C MET A 91 13.06 2.57 -0.86
N ASN A 92 12.43 1.75 -0.05
CA ASN A 92 13.11 0.78 0.81
C ASN A 92 12.28 -0.50 0.95
N SER A 93 12.89 -1.58 1.40
CA SER A 93 12.18 -2.78 1.85
C SER A 93 12.63 -3.20 3.25
N ILE A 94 11.68 -3.77 3.98
CA ILE A 94 11.90 -4.32 5.33
C ILE A 94 11.35 -5.75 5.40
N CYS A 95 11.50 -6.40 6.55
CA CYS A 95 11.01 -7.77 6.78
C CYS A 95 11.53 -8.76 5.72
N GLY A 96 12.83 -8.73 5.43
CA GLY A 96 13.44 -9.61 4.42
C GLY A 96 12.90 -9.41 3.00
N GLY A 97 12.43 -8.21 2.66
CA GLY A 97 11.83 -7.90 1.35
C GLY A 97 10.35 -8.28 1.22
N LYS A 98 9.71 -8.67 2.32
CA LYS A 98 8.27 -8.97 2.36
C LYS A 98 7.39 -7.71 2.36
N LEU A 99 7.93 -6.58 2.83
CA LEU A 99 7.26 -5.29 2.79
C LEU A 99 8.13 -4.27 2.06
N VAL A 100 7.57 -3.62 1.03
CA VAL A 100 8.23 -2.60 0.22
C VAL A 100 7.54 -1.26 0.45
N LEU A 101 8.32 -0.23 0.81
CA LEU A 101 7.90 1.11 1.13
C LEU A 101 8.25 2.02 -0.06
N ILE A 102 7.25 2.46 -0.83
CA ILE A 102 7.48 3.13 -2.12
C ILE A 102 7.25 4.64 -2.13
N ASP A 103 6.82 5.23 -1.03
CA ASP A 103 6.66 6.69 -0.98
C ASP A 103 8.03 7.37 -0.77
N SER A 104 8.63 7.83 -1.85
CA SER A 104 9.92 8.54 -1.83
C SER A 104 9.79 10.06 -1.64
N GLY A 105 8.59 10.59 -1.39
CA GLY A 105 8.37 12.02 -1.20
C GLY A 105 8.69 12.84 -2.45
N MET A 106 8.32 12.35 -3.63
CA MET A 106 8.63 12.98 -4.94
C MET A 106 8.10 14.41 -5.09
N SER A 107 7.00 14.73 -4.40
CA SER A 107 6.39 16.06 -4.47
C SER A 107 7.33 17.12 -3.88
N TYR A 108 7.36 18.29 -4.50
CA TYR A 108 8.06 19.46 -3.98
C TYR A 108 7.62 19.84 -2.55
N ALA A 109 6.35 19.62 -2.21
CA ALA A 109 5.82 19.84 -0.87
C ALA A 109 6.51 18.98 0.21
N TYR A 110 7.08 17.83 -0.18
CA TYR A 110 7.88 16.94 0.67
C TYR A 110 9.39 17.11 0.44
N GLY A 111 9.80 18.23 -0.19
CA GLY A 111 11.20 18.54 -0.47
C GLY A 111 11.75 17.92 -1.76
N GLY A 112 10.96 17.18 -2.53
CA GLY A 112 11.32 16.64 -3.86
C GLY A 112 12.60 15.80 -3.89
N ARG A 113 12.93 15.09 -2.80
CA ARG A 113 14.27 14.59 -2.53
C ARG A 113 14.71 13.42 -3.41
N LYS A 114 13.85 12.41 -3.56
CA LYS A 114 14.15 11.21 -4.32
C LYS A 114 13.02 10.94 -5.31
N ARG A 115 13.30 11.16 -6.57
CA ARG A 115 12.36 10.82 -7.65
C ARG A 115 12.71 9.43 -8.14
N GLU A 116 12.00 8.45 -7.62
CA GLU A 116 12.22 7.04 -7.93
C GLU A 116 10.93 6.41 -8.43
N ALA A 117 11.04 5.47 -9.36
CA ALA A 117 9.96 4.58 -9.78
C ALA A 117 10.19 3.19 -9.19
N PHE A 118 9.13 2.54 -8.75
CA PHE A 118 9.19 1.14 -8.31
C PHE A 118 9.00 0.21 -9.50
N VAL A 119 9.88 -0.77 -9.62
CA VAL A 119 9.83 -1.80 -10.67
C VAL A 119 10.06 -3.18 -10.05
N CYS A 120 9.30 -4.17 -10.51
CA CYS A 120 9.57 -5.58 -10.23
C CYS A 120 10.32 -6.18 -11.41
N GLU A 121 11.59 -6.52 -11.22
CA GLU A 121 12.46 -7.01 -12.29
C GLU A 121 12.51 -8.54 -12.35
N GLY A 122 12.49 -9.03 -13.59
CA GLY A 122 12.59 -10.45 -13.89
C GLY A 122 11.41 -11.31 -13.44
N VAL A 123 11.46 -12.60 -13.74
CA VAL A 123 10.39 -13.57 -13.43
C VAL A 123 10.16 -13.73 -11.91
N ASN A 124 11.18 -13.45 -11.12
CA ASN A 124 11.09 -13.50 -9.66
C ASN A 124 10.56 -12.21 -9.03
N GLY A 125 10.33 -11.17 -9.84
CA GLY A 125 9.80 -9.89 -9.39
C GLY A 125 10.70 -9.24 -8.34
N VAL A 126 12.02 -9.14 -8.59
CA VAL A 126 12.95 -8.47 -7.67
C VAL A 126 12.57 -7.01 -7.52
N PRO A 127 12.41 -6.49 -6.29
CA PRO A 127 12.04 -5.10 -6.08
C PRO A 127 13.22 -4.18 -6.38
N MET A 128 13.01 -3.25 -7.30
CA MET A 128 14.00 -2.27 -7.75
C MET A 128 13.44 -0.86 -7.61
N ALA A 129 14.26 0.08 -7.21
CA ALA A 129 14.02 1.51 -7.35
C ALA A 129 14.83 2.05 -8.51
N VAL A 130 14.20 2.79 -9.41
CA VAL A 130 14.84 3.41 -10.59
C VAL A 130 14.76 4.92 -10.46
N ASP A 131 15.90 5.61 -10.51
CA ASP A 131 15.97 7.06 -10.43
C ASP A 131 15.67 7.75 -11.78
N THR A 132 15.64 9.07 -11.78
CA THR A 132 15.38 9.89 -12.99
C THR A 132 16.45 9.76 -14.07
N ASN A 133 17.61 9.21 -13.77
CA ASN A 133 18.71 8.96 -14.72
C ASN A 133 18.64 7.52 -15.26
N GLY A 134 17.62 6.75 -14.88
CA GLY A 134 17.49 5.35 -15.28
C GLY A 134 18.40 4.40 -14.48
N LYS A 135 19.09 4.88 -13.46
CA LYS A 135 19.92 4.02 -12.61
C LYS A 135 19.01 3.24 -11.66
N SER A 136 19.10 1.92 -11.72
CA SER A 136 18.36 1.02 -10.84
C SER A 136 19.21 0.57 -9.63
N ARG A 137 18.54 0.36 -8.51
CA ARG A 137 19.10 -0.29 -7.33
C ARG A 137 18.09 -1.26 -6.75
N ARG A 138 18.56 -2.37 -6.24
CA ARG A 138 17.73 -3.32 -5.50
C ARG A 138 17.33 -2.71 -4.14
N ILE A 139 16.09 -2.96 -3.74
CA ILE A 139 15.54 -2.52 -2.46
C ILE A 139 14.94 -3.67 -1.69
#